data_8e5abeca8c38f462267e41e4c2f5d5dd
#
_entry.id   8e5abeca8c38f462267e41e4c2f5d5dd
#
_cell.length_a   1.000
_cell.length_b   1.000
_cell.length_c   1.000
_cell.angle_alpha   90.00
_cell.angle_beta   90.00
_cell.angle_gamma   90.00
#
_symmetry.space_group_name_H-M   'P 1'
#
loop_
_entity.id
_entity.type
_entity.pdbx_description
1 polymer ?
#
loop_
_entity_poly.entity_id
_entity_poly.type
_entity_poly.pdbx_seq_one_letter_code
_entity_poly.pdbx_strand_id
1 'polypeptide(L)'
;MYKRQTGWLGIAYFIRTQVVIIRDREYNLASKCLGTSTLKIAMKNILPFMTSVIVTLAATEIPSYISYEVFLAYIGMGMSDMSLGRLIYESESAMLTPGWQFEFWSPVVVASIITIVLYVVGQNLGDASDPRTHM
;
A
#
# COMPACT_ATOMS: atom_id res chain seq x y z
N MET A 1 -2.62 17.86 -0.81
CA MET A 1 -1.43 18.18 -1.64
C MET A 1 -0.12 17.74 -0.99
N TYR A 2 0.11 17.92 0.30
CA TYR A 2 1.37 17.57 0.98
C TYR A 2 1.78 16.08 0.88
N LYS A 3 0.85 15.14 0.95
CA LYS A 3 1.17 13.71 0.88
C LYS A 3 1.74 13.27 -0.48
N ARG A 4 1.37 13.93 -1.57
CA ARG A 4 1.97 13.70 -2.90
C ARG A 4 3.44 14.12 -2.98
N GLN A 5 3.83 15.11 -2.20
CA GLN A 5 5.19 15.67 -2.26
C GLN A 5 6.15 14.99 -1.28
N THR A 6 5.66 14.44 -0.16
CA THR A 6 6.51 13.88 0.90
C THR A 6 6.32 12.36 1.12
N GLY A 7 5.21 11.77 0.65
CA GLY A 7 4.89 10.36 0.86
C GLY A 7 5.93 9.39 0.28
N TRP A 8 6.56 9.76 -0.85
CA TRP A 8 7.60 8.95 -1.48
C TRP A 8 8.88 8.82 -0.64
N LEU A 9 9.17 9.78 0.27
CA LEU A 9 10.38 9.76 1.10
C LEU A 9 10.40 8.56 2.03
N GLY A 10 9.27 8.25 2.67
CA GLY A 10 9.16 7.10 3.57
C GLY A 10 9.33 5.78 2.82
N ILE A 11 8.69 5.66 1.67
CA ILE A 11 8.81 4.47 0.81
C ILE A 11 10.23 4.32 0.29
N ALA A 12 10.86 5.39 -0.17
CA ALA A 12 12.24 5.38 -0.65
C ALA A 12 13.23 4.96 0.45
N TYR A 13 13.05 5.49 1.67
CA TYR A 13 13.85 5.09 2.82
C TYR A 13 13.66 3.61 3.17
N PHE A 14 12.44 3.13 3.19
CA PHE A 14 12.13 1.73 3.45
C PHE A 14 12.76 0.80 2.41
N ILE A 15 12.57 1.10 1.11
CA ILE A 15 13.17 0.32 0.01
C ILE A 15 14.70 0.34 0.12
N ARG A 16 15.31 1.48 0.39
CA ARG A 16 16.75 1.58 0.59
C ARG A 16 17.24 0.66 1.72
N THR A 17 16.54 0.65 2.85
CA THR A 17 16.91 -0.21 3.99
C THR A 17 16.83 -1.69 3.61
N GLN A 18 15.79 -2.12 2.90
CA GLN A 18 15.65 -3.49 2.42
C GLN A 18 16.76 -3.87 1.42
N VAL A 19 17.09 -2.99 0.49
CA VAL A 19 18.19 -3.21 -0.47
C VAL A 19 19.54 -3.38 0.26
N VAL A 20 19.81 -2.58 1.29
CA VAL A 20 21.05 -2.68 2.08
C VAL A 20 21.14 -4.05 2.77
N ILE A 21 20.04 -4.50 3.39
CA ILE A 21 19.99 -5.80 4.07
C ILE A 21 20.25 -6.95 3.09
N ILE A 22 19.66 -6.89 1.88
CA ILE A 22 19.83 -7.94 0.88
C ILE A 22 21.22 -7.88 0.24
N ARG A 23 21.76 -6.68 -0.01
CA ARG A 23 23.09 -6.46 -0.60
C ARG A 23 24.18 -7.16 0.19
N ASP A 24 24.12 -7.10 1.52
CA ASP A 24 25.17 -7.60 2.41
C ASP A 24 25.03 -9.10 2.73
N ARG A 25 24.11 -9.81 2.04
CA ARG A 25 24.00 -11.27 2.13
C ARG A 25 25.21 -11.97 1.50
N GLU A 26 25.62 -13.09 2.10
CA GLU A 26 26.83 -13.85 1.72
C GLU A 26 26.89 -14.22 0.23
N TYR A 27 25.76 -14.61 -0.38
CA TYR A 27 25.73 -14.95 -1.81
C TYR A 27 26.01 -13.77 -2.73
N ASN A 28 25.67 -12.55 -2.30
CA ASN A 28 25.98 -11.33 -3.06
C ASN A 28 27.44 -10.93 -2.90
N LEU A 29 28.00 -11.13 -1.71
CA LEU A 29 29.42 -10.92 -1.44
C LEU A 29 30.26 -11.91 -2.25
N ALA A 30 29.89 -13.18 -2.27
CA ALA A 30 30.55 -14.19 -3.10
C ALA A 30 30.50 -13.83 -4.60
N SER A 31 29.35 -13.41 -5.11
CA SER A 31 29.20 -12.96 -6.51
C SER A 31 30.10 -11.75 -6.82
N LYS A 32 30.28 -10.85 -5.87
CA LYS A 32 31.16 -9.69 -6.00
C LYS A 32 32.64 -10.10 -6.03
N CYS A 33 33.04 -11.05 -5.19
CA CYS A 33 34.39 -11.62 -5.18
C CYS A 33 34.73 -12.33 -6.49
N LEU A 34 33.76 -12.93 -7.15
CA LEU A 34 33.88 -13.53 -8.48
C LEU A 34 33.92 -12.50 -9.65
N GLY A 35 33.97 -11.20 -9.33
CA GLY A 35 34.09 -10.16 -10.34
C GLY A 35 32.77 -9.78 -11.05
N THR A 36 31.60 -10.22 -10.53
CA THR A 36 30.31 -9.86 -11.12
C THR A 36 30.06 -8.37 -10.94
N SER A 37 29.65 -7.68 -12.02
CA SER A 37 29.35 -6.24 -11.97
C SER A 37 28.18 -5.92 -11.01
N THR A 38 28.29 -4.80 -10.31
CA THR A 38 27.27 -4.36 -9.34
C THR A 38 25.86 -4.27 -9.93
N LEU A 39 25.76 -3.81 -11.17
CA LEU A 39 24.47 -3.74 -11.89
C LEU A 39 23.85 -5.13 -12.10
N LYS A 40 24.68 -6.11 -12.46
CA LYS A 40 24.22 -7.48 -12.67
C LYS A 40 23.76 -8.13 -11.37
N ILE A 41 24.46 -7.87 -10.25
CA ILE A 41 24.04 -8.31 -8.91
C ILE A 41 22.70 -7.67 -8.53
N ALA A 42 22.56 -6.37 -8.77
CA ALA A 42 21.32 -5.65 -8.48
C ALA A 42 20.11 -6.22 -9.24
N MET A 43 20.26 -6.42 -10.55
CA MET A 43 19.15 -6.88 -11.40
C MET A 43 18.83 -8.36 -11.23
N LYS A 44 19.84 -9.22 -11.05
CA LYS A 44 19.65 -10.67 -11.04
C LYS A 44 19.45 -11.25 -9.64
N ASN A 45 20.08 -10.66 -8.62
CA ASN A 45 20.06 -11.20 -7.27
C ASN A 45 19.18 -10.37 -6.32
N ILE A 46 19.24 -9.02 -6.39
CA ILE A 46 18.52 -8.15 -5.44
C ILE A 46 17.08 -7.92 -5.89
N LEU A 47 16.88 -7.53 -7.15
CA LEU A 47 15.56 -7.16 -7.66
C LEU A 47 14.51 -8.29 -7.53
N PRO A 48 14.78 -9.55 -7.86
CA PRO A 48 13.82 -10.64 -7.68
C PRO A 48 13.38 -10.82 -6.23
N PHE A 49 14.30 -10.64 -5.29
CA PHE A 49 13.98 -10.69 -3.85
C PHE A 49 13.15 -9.50 -3.39
N MET A 50 13.31 -8.35 -4.05
CA MET A 50 12.55 -7.13 -3.74
C MET A 50 11.13 -7.15 -4.32
N THR A 51 10.83 -8.04 -5.27
CA THR A 51 9.53 -8.07 -5.95
C THR A 51 8.39 -8.27 -4.95
N SER A 52 8.51 -9.25 -4.05
CA SER A 52 7.53 -9.50 -2.98
C SER A 52 7.31 -8.25 -2.12
N VAL A 53 8.39 -7.63 -1.67
CA VAL A 53 8.33 -6.41 -0.83
C VAL A 53 7.63 -5.26 -1.57
N ILE A 54 7.94 -5.06 -2.85
CA ILE A 54 7.33 -4.00 -3.67
C ILE A 54 5.83 -4.27 -3.87
N VAL A 55 5.45 -5.51 -4.17
CA VAL A 55 4.05 -5.92 -4.34
C VAL A 55 3.28 -5.71 -3.05
N THR A 56 3.81 -6.14 -1.91
CA THR A 56 3.17 -5.95 -0.60
C THR A 56 3.02 -4.47 -0.25
N LEU A 57 4.04 -3.64 -0.50
CA LEU A 57 3.96 -2.20 -0.31
C LEU A 57 2.87 -1.57 -1.18
N ALA A 58 2.85 -1.87 -2.48
CA ALA A 58 1.84 -1.35 -3.38
C ALA A 58 0.42 -1.74 -2.93
N ALA A 59 0.25 -2.98 -2.48
CA ALA A 59 -1.01 -3.50 -2.01
C ALA A 59 -1.51 -2.84 -0.71
N THR A 60 -0.63 -2.48 0.20
CA THR A 60 -0.99 -1.80 1.46
C THR A 60 -1.19 -0.29 1.29
N GLU A 61 -0.52 0.33 0.33
CA GLU A 61 -0.68 1.76 0.04
C GLU A 61 -2.07 2.10 -0.53
N ILE A 62 -2.64 1.25 -1.39
CA ILE A 62 -3.97 1.50 -2.00
C ILE A 62 -5.06 1.66 -0.95
N PRO A 63 -5.29 0.71 -0.01
CA PRO A 63 -6.25 0.87 1.08
C PRO A 63 -5.97 2.09 1.96
N SER A 64 -4.69 2.40 2.20
CA SER A 64 -4.28 3.58 2.96
C SER A 64 -4.76 4.87 2.31
N TYR A 65 -4.63 5.01 0.98
CA TYR A 65 -5.10 6.20 0.27
C TYR A 65 -6.61 6.35 0.33
N ILE A 66 -7.37 5.27 0.24
CA ILE A 66 -8.83 5.28 0.39
C ILE A 66 -9.20 5.76 1.79
N SER A 67 -8.58 5.22 2.83
CA SER A 67 -8.82 5.62 4.23
C SER A 67 -8.49 7.09 4.47
N TYR A 68 -7.42 7.60 3.89
CA TYR A 68 -7.05 9.01 3.96
C TYR A 68 -8.04 9.93 3.25
N GLU A 69 -8.57 9.51 2.12
CA GLU A 69 -9.58 10.27 1.38
C GLU A 69 -10.86 10.39 2.20
N VAL A 70 -11.34 9.28 2.77
CA VAL A 70 -12.50 9.25 3.66
C VAL A 70 -12.28 10.16 4.87
N PHE A 71 -11.12 10.10 5.51
CA PHE A 71 -10.77 10.95 6.64
C PHE A 71 -10.73 12.44 6.28
N LEU A 72 -10.10 12.79 5.16
CA LEU A 72 -10.03 14.18 4.69
C LEU A 72 -11.40 14.74 4.32
N ALA A 73 -12.24 13.91 3.71
CA ALA A 73 -13.61 14.30 3.40
C ALA A 73 -14.43 14.55 4.68
N TYR A 74 -14.26 13.69 5.70
CA TYR A 74 -14.94 13.84 6.98
C TYR A 74 -14.59 15.15 7.70
N ILE A 75 -13.34 15.60 7.64
CA ILE A 75 -12.92 16.89 8.23
C ILE A 75 -13.17 18.10 7.30
N GLY A 76 -13.92 17.90 6.19
CA GLY A 76 -14.29 18.97 5.26
C GLY A 76 -13.17 19.40 4.30
N MET A 77 -12.05 18.67 4.25
CA MET A 77 -10.90 18.92 3.35
C MET A 77 -10.81 17.90 2.20
N GLY A 78 -11.90 17.18 1.93
CA GLY A 78 -11.98 16.21 0.83
C GLY A 78 -12.00 16.86 -0.55
N MET A 79 -12.01 16.02 -1.57
CA MET A 79 -12.17 16.49 -2.95
C MET A 79 -13.57 17.06 -3.16
N SER A 80 -13.68 18.08 -4.03
CA SER A 80 -14.96 18.68 -4.40
C SER A 80 -15.86 17.78 -5.23
N ASP A 81 -15.28 16.75 -5.86
CA ASP A 81 -15.99 15.79 -6.68
C ASP A 81 -16.66 14.70 -5.83
N MET A 82 -17.62 13.98 -6.41
CA MET A 82 -18.26 12.86 -5.76
C MET A 82 -17.23 11.77 -5.41
N SER A 83 -16.98 11.63 -4.13
CA SER A 83 -16.11 10.59 -3.58
C SER A 83 -16.86 9.79 -2.52
N LEU A 84 -16.33 8.59 -2.22
CA LEU A 84 -16.92 7.73 -1.20
C LEU A 84 -16.90 8.38 0.20
N GLY A 85 -15.80 9.11 0.50
CA GLY A 85 -15.68 9.84 1.76
C GLY A 85 -16.64 11.01 1.88
N ARG A 86 -16.87 11.73 0.78
CA ARG A 86 -17.87 12.80 0.75
C ARG A 86 -19.29 12.27 0.95
N LEU A 87 -19.60 11.13 0.34
CA LEU A 87 -20.90 10.49 0.53
C LEU A 87 -21.14 10.09 1.99
N ILE A 88 -20.11 9.54 2.66
CA ILE A 88 -20.17 9.24 4.10
C ILE A 88 -20.38 10.51 4.93
N TYR A 89 -19.66 11.58 4.61
CA TYR A 89 -19.81 12.85 5.29
C TYR A 89 -21.20 13.47 5.13
N GLU A 90 -21.72 13.52 3.90
CA GLU A 90 -23.06 14.08 3.62
C GLU A 90 -24.19 13.26 4.25
N SER A 91 -24.01 11.93 4.39
CA SER A 91 -24.97 11.05 5.02
C SER A 91 -24.86 10.96 6.56
N GLU A 92 -23.92 11.69 7.19
CA GLU A 92 -23.73 11.66 8.65
C GLU A 92 -25.01 12.01 9.41
N SER A 93 -25.75 13.02 8.94
CA SER A 93 -27.02 13.43 9.55
C SER A 93 -28.11 12.36 9.54
N ALA A 94 -28.08 11.46 8.54
CA ALA A 94 -29.01 10.34 8.43
C ALA A 94 -28.77 9.26 9.50
N MET A 95 -27.57 9.18 10.08
CA MET A 95 -27.24 8.24 11.15
C MET A 95 -28.14 8.41 12.38
N LEU A 96 -28.50 9.63 12.73
CA LEU A 96 -29.30 9.98 13.91
C LEU A 96 -30.81 9.98 13.63
N THR A 97 -31.21 9.84 12.37
CA THR A 97 -32.62 9.91 11.98
C THR A 97 -33.21 8.48 11.87
N PRO A 98 -34.20 8.12 12.72
CA PRO A 98 -34.82 6.80 12.62
C PRO A 98 -35.45 6.56 11.25
N GLY A 99 -35.09 5.42 10.62
CA GLY A 99 -35.55 5.03 9.27
C GLY A 99 -34.63 5.44 8.14
N TRP A 100 -33.68 6.35 8.33
CA TRP A 100 -32.72 6.81 7.30
C TRP A 100 -31.29 6.34 7.53
N GLN A 101 -31.07 5.56 8.57
CA GLN A 101 -29.74 5.03 8.94
C GLN A 101 -29.06 4.27 7.82
N PHE A 102 -29.82 3.68 6.91
CA PHE A 102 -29.29 2.93 5.76
C PHE A 102 -28.47 3.81 4.81
N GLU A 103 -28.81 5.09 4.66
CA GLU A 103 -28.04 6.03 3.83
C GLU A 103 -26.63 6.22 4.33
N PHE A 104 -26.42 6.23 5.64
CA PHE A 104 -25.09 6.33 6.24
C PHE A 104 -24.34 4.97 6.18
N TRP A 105 -24.99 3.88 6.58
CA TRP A 105 -24.31 2.61 6.68
C TRP A 105 -23.96 1.98 5.33
N SER A 106 -24.71 2.25 4.28
CA SER A 106 -24.44 1.67 2.96
C SER A 106 -23.07 2.07 2.39
N PRO A 107 -22.67 3.36 2.33
CA PRO A 107 -21.36 3.73 1.83
C PRO A 107 -20.23 3.31 2.77
N VAL A 108 -20.46 3.25 4.08
CA VAL A 108 -19.47 2.77 5.07
C VAL A 108 -19.16 1.29 4.84
N VAL A 109 -20.19 0.46 4.65
CA VAL A 109 -20.02 -0.97 4.38
C VAL A 109 -19.30 -1.18 3.05
N VAL A 110 -19.66 -0.45 2.00
CA VAL A 110 -18.99 -0.53 0.70
C VAL A 110 -17.52 -0.15 0.81
N ALA A 111 -17.20 0.95 1.49
CA ALA A 111 -15.82 1.37 1.74
C ALA A 111 -15.02 0.30 2.49
N SER A 112 -15.63 -0.29 3.52
CA SER A 112 -15.00 -1.33 4.32
C SER A 112 -14.73 -2.60 3.51
N ILE A 113 -15.70 -3.05 2.71
CA ILE A 113 -15.54 -4.23 1.85
C ILE A 113 -14.42 -4.00 0.83
N ILE A 114 -14.39 -2.86 0.15
CA ILE A 114 -13.36 -2.53 -0.83
C ILE A 114 -11.98 -2.55 -0.17
N THR A 115 -11.85 -1.94 1.01
CA THR A 115 -10.58 -1.89 1.75
C THR A 115 -10.11 -3.29 2.15
N ILE A 116 -10.99 -4.13 2.68
CA ILE A 116 -10.67 -5.50 3.09
C ILE A 116 -10.28 -6.36 1.89
N VAL A 117 -11.04 -6.29 0.80
CA VAL A 117 -10.76 -7.07 -0.42
C VAL A 117 -9.40 -6.69 -1.00
N LEU A 118 -9.11 -5.39 -1.13
CA LEU A 118 -7.82 -4.92 -1.64
C LEU A 118 -6.66 -5.34 -0.73
N TYR A 119 -6.86 -5.28 0.60
CA TYR A 119 -5.85 -5.71 1.55
C TYR A 119 -5.57 -7.22 1.43
N VAL A 120 -6.61 -8.05 1.41
CA VAL A 120 -6.47 -9.52 1.30
C VAL A 120 -5.83 -9.92 -0.03
N VAL A 121 -6.28 -9.33 -1.14
CA VAL A 121 -5.68 -9.58 -2.46
C VAL A 121 -4.21 -9.18 -2.48
N GLY A 122 -3.89 -8.03 -1.91
CA GLY A 122 -2.53 -7.53 -1.83
C GLY A 122 -1.60 -8.41 -0.98
N GLN A 123 -2.07 -8.87 0.16
CA GLN A 123 -1.33 -9.81 1.00
C GLN A 123 -1.06 -11.12 0.24
N ASN A 124 -2.08 -11.73 -0.33
CA ASN A 124 -1.93 -12.97 -1.08
C ASN A 124 -0.97 -12.83 -2.30
N LEU A 125 -1.01 -11.69 -3.00
CA LEU A 125 -0.06 -11.41 -4.08
C LEU A 125 1.36 -11.24 -3.57
N GLY A 126 1.54 -10.58 -2.42
CA GLY A 126 2.83 -10.44 -1.76
C GLY A 126 3.41 -11.80 -1.38
N ASP A 127 2.61 -12.65 -0.74
CA ASP A 127 3.00 -13.99 -0.31
C ASP A 127 3.31 -14.91 -1.51
N ALA A 128 2.48 -14.86 -2.56
CA ALA A 128 2.72 -15.61 -3.80
C ALA A 128 3.97 -15.15 -4.56
N SER A 129 4.38 -13.90 -4.36
CA SER A 129 5.58 -13.34 -4.98
C SER A 129 6.85 -13.57 -4.15
N ASP A 130 6.74 -14.13 -2.94
CA ASP A 130 7.90 -14.39 -2.09
C ASP A 130 8.64 -15.67 -2.56
N PRO A 131 9.86 -15.56 -3.08
CA PRO A 131 10.65 -16.71 -3.51
C PRO A 131 11.03 -17.65 -2.36
N ARG A 132 10.86 -17.24 -1.11
CA ARG A 132 11.16 -18.05 0.08
C ARG A 132 10.12 -19.11 0.38
N THR A 133 8.89 -18.92 -0.10
CA THR A 133 7.78 -19.87 0.13
C THR A 133 7.86 -21.09 -0.79
N HIS A 134 8.73 -21.07 -1.80
CA HIS A 134 8.90 -22.12 -2.78
C HIS A 134 10.24 -22.90 -2.61
N MET A 135 10.97 -22.67 -1.52
CA MET A 135 12.14 -23.46 -1.10
C MET A 135 11.76 -24.37 0.06
#